data_9885dabefd76c5e93b1f53197c77b245
#
_entry.id   9885dabefd76c5e93b1f53197c77b245
#
_cell.length_a   1.000
_cell.length_b   1.000
_cell.length_c   1.000
_cell.angle_alpha   90.00
_cell.angle_beta   90.00
_cell.angle_gamma   90.00
#
_symmetry.space_group_name_H-M   'P 1'
#
loop_
_entity.id
_entity.type
_entity.pdbx_description
1 polymer ?
#
loop_
_entity_poly.entity_id
_entity_poly.type
_entity_poly.pdbx_seq_one_letter_code
_entity_poly.pdbx_strand_id
1 'polypeptide(L)'
;MTKGDPFHIENPEHSKAIFSELNGSAEYYKMTSSIPFKFYVGITTPKLETCEQLNYFSFDILDSDFQKIDGRDGENFKWWPWYEKYGKTWYWVGPEIGKDFASNRVYNSGTYYIKVYNDTNMGQYALAVGDVEKFGITAIPKLLLTVRKLKKVFWNEKSCN
;
A
#
# COMPACT_ATOMS: atom_id res chain seq x y z
N MET A 1 8.66 9.48 5.69
CA MET A 1 7.74 9.02 6.77
C MET A 1 8.51 8.15 7.73
N THR A 2 8.76 8.61 8.95
CA THR A 2 9.57 7.89 9.94
C THR A 2 8.73 7.44 11.13
N LYS A 3 9.30 6.61 12.01
CA LYS A 3 8.63 6.20 13.26
C LYS A 3 8.20 7.40 14.13
N GLY A 4 8.99 8.48 14.15
CA GLY A 4 8.70 9.71 14.90
C GLY A 4 7.76 10.68 14.17
N ASP A 5 7.60 10.53 12.85
CA ASP A 5 6.75 11.35 11.99
C ASP A 5 6.06 10.47 10.93
N PRO A 6 5.09 9.63 11.34
CA PRO A 6 4.39 8.73 10.44
C PRO A 6 3.35 9.49 9.62
N PHE A 7 3.10 9.02 8.40
CA PHE A 7 1.97 9.52 7.60
C PHE A 7 0.64 9.11 8.24
N HIS A 8 -0.25 10.05 8.49
CA HIS A 8 -1.55 9.76 9.10
C HIS A 8 -2.58 9.36 8.04
N ILE A 9 -3.10 8.15 8.16
CA ILE A 9 -4.18 7.62 7.34
C ILE A 9 -5.51 7.93 8.03
N GLU A 10 -6.21 8.91 7.51
CA GLU A 10 -7.58 9.20 7.95
C GLU A 10 -8.56 8.16 7.39
N ASN A 11 -9.56 7.78 8.20
CA ASN A 11 -10.60 6.81 7.81
C ASN A 11 -10.00 5.54 7.17
N PRO A 12 -9.32 4.67 7.95
CA PRO A 12 -8.59 3.53 7.41
C PRO A 12 -9.46 2.49 6.70
N GLU A 13 -10.78 2.53 6.88
CA GLU A 13 -11.72 1.67 6.17
C GLU A 13 -11.93 2.10 4.72
N HIS A 14 -11.70 3.39 4.41
CA HIS A 14 -11.94 3.90 3.06
C HIS A 14 -10.80 3.51 2.13
N SER A 15 -11.18 2.96 0.98
CA SER A 15 -10.24 2.55 -0.06
C SER A 15 -9.38 3.72 -0.54
N LYS A 16 -8.07 3.56 -0.46
CA LYS A 16 -7.06 4.50 -0.96
C LYS A 16 -5.78 3.78 -1.35
N ALA A 17 -5.08 4.35 -2.31
CA ALA A 17 -3.73 3.96 -2.68
C ALA A 17 -2.76 5.09 -2.33
N ILE A 18 -1.75 4.79 -1.56
CA ILE A 18 -0.69 5.71 -1.15
C ILE A 18 0.57 5.29 -1.89
N PHE A 19 1.03 6.15 -2.79
CA PHE A 19 2.26 5.92 -3.56
C PHE A 19 3.44 6.45 -2.77
N SER A 20 4.45 5.63 -2.56
CA SER A 20 5.62 5.98 -1.77
C SER A 20 6.88 5.25 -2.23
N GLU A 21 8.04 5.69 -1.73
CA GLU A 21 9.35 5.17 -2.07
C GLU A 21 10.19 4.99 -0.80
N LEU A 22 10.67 3.77 -0.57
CA LEU A 22 11.68 3.54 0.45
C LEU A 22 13.02 4.15 -0.01
N ASN A 23 13.64 4.92 0.85
CA ASN A 23 14.92 5.58 0.60
C ASN A 23 15.86 5.41 1.80
N GLY A 24 16.38 4.19 1.96
CA GLY A 24 17.33 3.83 3.00
C GLY A 24 16.73 3.54 4.38
N SER A 25 15.41 3.65 4.56
CA SER A 25 14.72 3.35 5.83
C SER A 25 13.30 2.87 5.61
N ALA A 26 12.78 2.11 6.58
CA ALA A 26 11.38 1.72 6.60
C ALA A 26 10.46 2.94 6.74
N GLU A 27 9.29 2.89 6.11
CA GLU A 27 8.26 3.92 6.22
C GLU A 27 7.15 3.51 7.18
N TYR A 28 6.58 4.52 7.87
CA TYR A 28 5.54 4.31 8.88
C TYR A 28 4.29 5.11 8.56
N TYR A 29 3.16 4.43 8.69
CA TYR A 29 1.82 4.99 8.52
C TYR A 29 1.05 4.80 9.82
N LYS A 30 0.34 5.83 10.27
CA LYS A 30 -0.46 5.81 11.50
C LYS A 30 -1.93 5.79 11.19
N MET A 31 -2.68 4.94 11.86
CA MET A 31 -4.14 4.89 11.83
C MET A 31 -4.68 5.03 13.25
N THR A 32 -5.78 5.75 13.41
CA THR A 32 -6.45 5.87 14.71
C THR A 32 -7.96 5.79 14.49
N SER A 33 -8.64 4.98 15.32
CA SER A 33 -10.09 4.90 15.34
C SER A 33 -10.61 4.84 16.78
N SER A 34 -11.68 5.55 17.06
CA SER A 34 -12.39 5.54 18.36
C SER A 34 -13.39 4.39 18.49
N ILE A 35 -13.66 3.67 17.42
CA ILE A 35 -14.56 2.51 17.35
C ILE A 35 -13.85 1.34 16.69
N PRO A 36 -14.31 0.09 16.91
CA PRO A 36 -13.81 -1.04 16.14
C PRO A 36 -14.00 -0.82 14.63
N PHE A 37 -13.01 -1.22 13.83
CA PHE A 37 -13.00 -0.98 12.39
C PHE A 37 -12.39 -2.14 11.63
N LYS A 38 -12.76 -2.25 10.36
CA LYS A 38 -12.09 -3.14 9.40
C LYS A 38 -11.14 -2.33 8.57
N PHE A 39 -9.97 -2.85 8.29
CA PHE A 39 -9.17 -2.31 7.22
C PHE A 39 -8.48 -3.42 6.43
N TYR A 40 -8.39 -3.18 5.15
CA TYR A 40 -7.54 -3.94 4.26
C TYR A 40 -6.18 -3.26 4.19
N VAL A 41 -5.12 -4.03 4.06
CA VAL A 41 -3.80 -3.52 3.72
C VAL A 41 -3.12 -4.48 2.76
N GLY A 42 -2.54 -3.92 1.70
CA GLY A 42 -1.78 -4.69 0.72
C GLY A 42 -0.77 -3.82 -0.01
N ILE A 43 0.22 -4.46 -0.61
CA ILE A 43 1.26 -3.77 -1.38
C ILE A 43 1.15 -4.17 -2.84
N THR A 44 1.26 -3.17 -3.71
CA THR A 44 1.42 -3.38 -5.15
C THR A 44 2.63 -2.63 -5.66
N THR A 45 3.26 -3.17 -6.69
CA THR A 45 4.35 -2.53 -7.42
C THR A 45 4.04 -2.54 -8.93
N PRO A 46 4.58 -1.61 -9.73
CA PRO A 46 4.36 -1.65 -11.17
C PRO A 46 5.00 -2.89 -11.79
N LYS A 47 4.29 -3.52 -12.71
CA LYS A 47 4.86 -4.57 -13.57
C LYS A 47 5.38 -3.92 -14.85
N LEU A 48 6.67 -3.61 -14.88
CA LEU A 48 7.33 -3.01 -16.04
C LEU A 48 7.80 -4.12 -17.00
N GLU A 49 7.57 -3.94 -18.29
CA GLU A 49 7.94 -4.94 -19.31
C GLU A 49 9.46 -5.13 -19.42
N THR A 50 10.21 -4.08 -19.06
CA THR A 50 11.68 -4.04 -19.17
C THR A 50 12.39 -4.57 -17.93
N CYS A 51 11.68 -4.86 -16.85
CA CYS A 51 12.26 -5.22 -15.56
C CYS A 51 11.81 -6.60 -15.13
N GLU A 52 12.74 -7.56 -15.14
CA GLU A 52 12.48 -8.91 -14.61
C GLU A 52 12.52 -8.94 -13.08
N GLN A 53 13.23 -7.99 -12.46
CA GLN A 53 13.42 -7.99 -11.02
C GLN A 53 12.29 -7.26 -10.32
N LEU A 54 11.59 -8.00 -9.47
CA LEU A 54 10.59 -7.50 -8.56
C LEU A 54 11.27 -7.12 -7.23
N ASN A 55 11.08 -5.89 -6.79
CA ASN A 55 11.39 -5.54 -5.41
C ASN A 55 10.31 -6.10 -4.49
N TYR A 56 10.68 -7.01 -3.63
CA TYR A 56 9.78 -7.60 -2.64
C TYR A 56 9.65 -6.65 -1.45
N PHE A 57 8.41 -6.28 -1.13
CA PHE A 57 8.10 -5.45 0.02
C PHE A 57 7.36 -6.26 1.06
N SER A 58 7.72 -6.06 2.30
CA SER A 58 7.08 -6.61 3.50
C SER A 58 6.39 -5.51 4.28
N PHE A 59 5.43 -5.86 5.12
CA PHE A 59 4.89 -4.92 6.09
C PHE A 59 4.53 -5.59 7.40
N ASP A 60 4.61 -4.82 8.47
CA ASP A 60 4.14 -5.17 9.80
C ASP A 60 2.99 -4.26 10.23
N ILE A 61 2.02 -4.83 10.94
CA ILE A 61 1.04 -4.08 11.71
C ILE A 61 1.51 -4.03 13.16
N LEU A 62 1.63 -2.82 13.67
CA LEU A 62 2.09 -2.57 15.03
C LEU A 62 0.97 -1.92 15.85
N ASP A 63 0.94 -2.20 17.15
CA ASP A 63 0.06 -1.54 18.10
C ASP A 63 0.58 -0.14 18.52
N SER A 64 -0.07 0.49 19.48
CA SER A 64 0.29 1.81 20.02
C SER A 64 1.71 1.85 20.63
N ASP A 65 2.20 0.73 21.12
CA ASP A 65 3.53 0.58 21.73
C ASP A 65 4.58 0.12 20.73
N PHE A 66 4.23 0.12 19.43
CA PHE A 66 5.06 -0.36 18.33
C PHE A 66 5.42 -1.85 18.42
N GLN A 67 4.60 -2.65 19.12
CA GLN A 67 4.77 -4.10 19.13
C GLN A 67 4.08 -4.69 17.89
N LYS A 68 4.75 -5.60 17.22
CA LYS A 68 4.19 -6.29 16.06
C LYS A 68 3.04 -7.20 16.49
N ILE A 69 1.86 -6.99 15.92
CA ILE A 69 0.65 -7.79 16.15
C ILE A 69 0.24 -8.64 14.94
N ASP A 70 0.67 -8.25 13.73
CA ASP A 70 0.49 -8.97 12.48
C ASP A 70 1.54 -8.52 11.46
N GLY A 71 1.55 -9.10 10.29
CA GLY A 71 2.43 -8.68 9.19
C GLY A 71 2.51 -9.72 8.09
N ARG A 72 3.15 -9.35 7.00
CA ARG A 72 3.36 -10.21 5.84
C ARG A 72 4.77 -10.02 5.30
N ASP A 73 5.38 -11.14 4.99
CA ASP A 73 6.69 -11.20 4.37
C ASP A 73 6.54 -11.25 2.84
N GLY A 74 7.09 -10.26 2.17
CA GLY A 74 7.02 -10.14 0.71
C GLY A 74 7.92 -11.10 -0.04
N GLU A 75 9.03 -11.56 0.55
CA GLU A 75 9.93 -12.51 -0.10
C GLU A 75 9.32 -13.92 -0.17
N ASN A 76 8.59 -14.31 0.85
CA ASN A 76 7.91 -15.60 0.91
C ASN A 76 6.47 -15.56 0.38
N PHE A 77 6.03 -14.43 -0.13
CA PHE A 77 4.71 -14.28 -0.74
C PHE A 77 4.73 -14.59 -2.22
N LYS A 78 3.69 -15.25 -2.72
CA LYS A 78 3.53 -15.50 -4.16
C LYS A 78 2.89 -14.28 -4.83
N TRP A 79 3.72 -13.37 -5.33
CA TRP A 79 3.27 -12.21 -6.10
C TRP A 79 2.59 -12.66 -7.40
N TRP A 80 1.51 -11.94 -7.77
CA TRP A 80 0.74 -12.27 -8.96
C TRP A 80 0.43 -11.02 -9.79
N PRO A 81 0.35 -11.13 -11.13
CA PRO A 81 0.09 -10.00 -11.99
C PRO A 81 -1.39 -9.65 -12.00
N TRP A 82 -1.69 -8.36 -11.89
CA TRP A 82 -3.04 -7.81 -11.94
C TRP A 82 -3.10 -6.63 -12.91
N TYR A 83 -4.15 -6.65 -13.78
CA TYR A 83 -4.38 -5.56 -14.72
C TYR A 83 -5.37 -4.55 -14.15
N GLU A 84 -4.90 -3.34 -13.84
CA GLU A 84 -5.71 -2.24 -13.38
C GLU A 84 -6.38 -1.57 -14.60
N LYS A 85 -7.73 -1.71 -14.71
CA LYS A 85 -8.49 -1.33 -15.90
C LYS A 85 -8.59 0.18 -16.13
N TYR A 86 -8.63 0.98 -15.08
CA TYR A 86 -8.80 2.44 -15.18
C TYR A 86 -7.51 3.12 -15.64
N GLY A 87 -6.40 2.78 -15.06
CA GLY A 87 -5.09 3.24 -15.46
C GLY A 87 -4.48 2.49 -16.64
N LYS A 88 -5.08 1.36 -17.05
CA LYS A 88 -4.59 0.50 -18.13
C LYS A 88 -3.14 0.08 -17.90
N THR A 89 -2.85 -0.42 -16.70
CA THR A 89 -1.49 -0.79 -16.27
C THR A 89 -1.49 -2.13 -15.56
N TRP A 90 -0.42 -2.87 -15.78
CA TRP A 90 -0.14 -4.07 -15.04
C TRP A 90 0.61 -3.75 -13.74
N TYR A 91 0.20 -4.39 -12.66
CA TYR A 91 0.86 -4.36 -11.36
C TYR A 91 1.20 -5.77 -10.91
N TRP A 92 2.22 -5.89 -10.08
CA TRP A 92 2.41 -7.02 -9.21
C TRP A 92 1.64 -6.76 -7.92
N VAL A 93 0.76 -7.67 -7.55
CA VAL A 93 0.10 -7.68 -6.25
C VAL A 93 0.93 -8.51 -5.30
N GLY A 94 1.37 -7.88 -4.24
CA GLY A 94 2.19 -8.46 -3.19
C GLY A 94 1.39 -8.89 -1.97
N PRO A 95 2.06 -8.96 -0.81
CA PRO A 95 1.43 -9.44 0.41
C PRO A 95 0.26 -8.54 0.84
N GLU A 96 -0.77 -9.17 1.39
CA GLU A 96 -1.97 -8.51 1.87
C GLU A 96 -2.47 -9.10 3.20
N ILE A 97 -3.12 -8.28 4.01
CA ILE A 97 -4.02 -8.70 5.08
C ILE A 97 -5.44 -8.43 4.62
N GLY A 98 -6.16 -9.48 4.39
CA GLY A 98 -7.41 -9.53 3.65
C GLY A 98 -7.34 -10.58 2.56
N LYS A 99 -8.19 -10.47 1.58
CA LYS A 99 -8.19 -11.31 0.39
C LYS A 99 -8.83 -10.56 -0.77
N ASP A 100 -8.22 -10.63 -1.92
CA ASP A 100 -8.75 -10.05 -3.16
C ASP A 100 -9.15 -8.56 -2.98
N PHE A 101 -8.30 -7.77 -2.32
CA PHE A 101 -8.50 -6.37 -1.96
C PHE A 101 -9.67 -6.09 -0.99
N ALA A 102 -10.15 -7.10 -0.26
CA ALA A 102 -11.21 -6.96 0.73
C ALA A 102 -10.73 -7.30 2.14
N SER A 103 -11.17 -6.53 3.13
CA SER A 103 -10.84 -6.77 4.53
C SER A 103 -11.59 -7.99 5.08
N ASN A 104 -10.89 -8.81 5.85
CA ASN A 104 -11.45 -10.01 6.48
C ASN A 104 -11.30 -10.02 8.01
N ARG A 105 -10.81 -8.92 8.59
CA ARG A 105 -10.51 -8.82 10.01
C ARG A 105 -11.02 -7.50 10.60
N VAL A 106 -11.53 -7.57 11.84
CA VAL A 106 -11.90 -6.40 12.64
C VAL A 106 -10.78 -6.11 13.65
N TYR A 107 -10.40 -4.85 13.75
CA TYR A 107 -9.49 -4.32 14.75
C TYR A 107 -10.28 -3.56 15.80
N ASN A 108 -9.85 -3.63 17.06
CA ASN A 108 -10.44 -2.83 18.12
C ASN A 108 -10.19 -1.33 17.91
N SER A 109 -10.96 -0.49 18.60
CA SER A 109 -10.62 0.95 18.70
C SER A 109 -9.21 1.13 19.25
N GLY A 110 -8.47 2.09 18.71
CA GLY A 110 -7.08 2.35 19.12
C GLY A 110 -6.24 2.97 18.03
N THR A 111 -4.94 3.03 18.31
CA THR A 111 -3.92 3.49 17.35
C THR A 111 -3.11 2.30 16.87
N TYR A 112 -2.90 2.24 15.58
CA TYR A 112 -2.10 1.22 14.90
C TYR A 112 -1.13 1.87 13.93
N TYR A 113 -0.05 1.15 13.64
CA TYR A 113 0.91 1.58 12.63
C TYR A 113 1.11 0.47 11.59
N ILE A 114 1.29 0.88 10.34
CA ILE A 114 1.81 0.01 9.27
C ILE A 114 3.26 0.41 9.07
N LYS A 115 4.19 -0.53 9.21
CA LYS A 115 5.60 -0.36 8.87
C LYS A 115 5.84 -1.08 7.55
N VAL A 116 6.24 -0.36 6.50
CA VAL A 116 6.63 -0.94 5.21
C VAL A 116 8.16 -0.94 5.10
N TYR A 117 8.70 -2.05 4.64
CA TYR A 117 10.14 -2.24 4.50
C TYR A 117 10.48 -3.33 3.47
N ASN A 118 11.74 -3.40 3.08
CA ASN A 118 12.38 -4.53 2.45
C ASN A 118 13.85 -4.60 2.90
N ASP A 119 14.61 -5.59 2.44
CA ASP A 119 16.00 -5.82 2.87
C ASP A 119 16.92 -4.62 2.66
N THR A 120 16.75 -3.92 1.54
CA THR A 120 17.57 -2.74 1.20
C THR A 120 16.94 -1.44 1.67
N ASN A 121 15.66 -1.45 2.05
CA ASN A 121 14.81 -0.27 2.24
C ASN A 121 14.87 0.70 1.06
N MET A 122 14.80 0.15 -0.15
CA MET A 122 14.82 0.91 -1.40
C MET A 122 13.66 0.49 -2.31
N GLY A 123 13.19 1.43 -3.14
CA GLY A 123 12.25 1.17 -4.21
C GLY A 123 10.84 1.69 -3.97
N GLN A 124 10.10 1.77 -5.08
CA GLN A 124 8.77 2.37 -5.15
C GLN A 124 7.68 1.32 -4.98
N TYR A 125 6.63 1.70 -4.27
CA TYR A 125 5.46 0.84 -4.04
C TYR A 125 4.18 1.67 -3.94
N ALA A 126 3.04 1.00 -4.02
CA ALA A 126 1.76 1.55 -3.62
C ALA A 126 1.20 0.72 -2.45
N LEU A 127 0.91 1.41 -1.36
CA LEU A 127 0.21 0.85 -0.21
C LEU A 127 -1.29 1.03 -0.41
N ALA A 128 -2.01 -0.06 -0.59
CA ALA A 128 -3.46 -0.08 -0.64
C ALA A 128 -4.00 -0.25 0.79
N VAL A 129 -4.92 0.63 1.21
CA VAL A 129 -5.55 0.59 2.54
C VAL A 129 -7.05 0.78 2.40
N GLY A 130 -7.81 -0.01 3.16
CA GLY A 130 -9.27 0.04 3.17
C GLY A 130 -9.90 -0.58 1.92
N ASP A 131 -11.19 -0.90 2.02
CA ASP A 131 -11.96 -1.54 0.95
C ASP A 131 -13.35 -0.90 0.76
N VAL A 132 -13.72 0.07 1.60
CA VAL A 132 -14.98 0.82 1.44
C VAL A 132 -14.79 1.90 0.38
N GLU A 133 -15.36 1.69 -0.79
CA GLU A 133 -15.34 2.69 -1.85
C GLU A 133 -16.32 3.84 -1.55
N LYS A 134 -15.81 5.06 -1.48
CA LYS A 134 -16.59 6.31 -1.35
C LYS A 134 -16.38 7.24 -2.55
N PHE A 135 -16.24 6.69 -3.74
CA PHE A 135 -16.11 7.50 -4.94
C PHE A 135 -17.49 7.91 -5.46
N GLY A 136 -17.82 9.20 -5.40
CA GLY A 136 -18.94 9.74 -6.18
C GLY A 136 -18.63 9.62 -7.67
N ILE A 137 -19.67 9.41 -8.49
CA ILE A 137 -19.57 9.28 -9.96
C ILE A 137 -18.78 10.43 -10.62
N THR A 138 -18.77 11.60 -10.00
CA THR A 138 -18.03 12.80 -10.45
C THR A 138 -16.51 12.73 -10.19
N ALA A 139 -16.03 11.79 -9.38
CA ALA A 139 -14.60 11.67 -9.04
C ALA A 139 -13.82 10.85 -10.09
N ILE A 140 -14.49 10.02 -10.90
CA ILE A 140 -13.85 9.10 -11.86
C ILE A 140 -12.95 9.82 -12.88
N PRO A 141 -13.37 10.94 -13.55
CA PRO A 141 -12.51 11.62 -14.51
C PRO A 141 -11.23 12.21 -13.86
N LYS A 142 -11.37 12.72 -12.64
CA LYS A 142 -10.26 13.31 -11.88
C LYS A 142 -9.26 12.25 -11.43
N LEU A 143 -9.75 11.07 -11.03
CA LEU A 143 -8.95 9.91 -10.69
C LEU A 143 -8.13 9.43 -11.88
N LEU A 144 -8.73 9.32 -13.07
CA LEU A 144 -8.05 8.91 -14.30
C LEU A 144 -6.91 9.84 -14.70
N LEU A 145 -7.10 11.16 -14.55
CA LEU A 145 -6.06 12.15 -14.81
C LEU A 145 -4.91 12.04 -13.80
N THR A 146 -5.24 11.79 -12.53
CA THR A 146 -4.25 11.62 -11.45
C THR A 146 -3.43 10.35 -11.68
N VAL A 147 -4.05 9.23 -12.01
CA VAL A 147 -3.37 7.97 -12.30
C VAL A 147 -2.42 8.13 -13.51
N ARG A 148 -2.84 8.82 -14.57
CA ARG A 148 -1.95 9.10 -15.72
C ARG A 148 -0.75 9.97 -15.38
N LYS A 149 -0.92 10.96 -14.50
CA LYS A 149 0.21 11.77 -13.98
C LYS A 149 1.16 10.94 -13.13
N LEU A 150 0.63 10.11 -12.22
CA LEU A 150 1.42 9.24 -11.37
C LEU A 150 2.26 8.26 -12.19
N LYS A 151 1.73 7.69 -13.27
CA LYS A 151 2.50 6.83 -14.17
C LYS A 151 3.73 7.51 -14.76
N LYS A 152 3.57 8.76 -15.20
CA LYS A 152 4.66 9.49 -15.86
C LYS A 152 5.69 10.06 -14.89
N VAL A 153 5.27 10.42 -13.69
CA VAL A 153 6.09 11.16 -12.73
C VAL A 153 6.64 10.26 -11.64
N PHE A 154 5.83 9.33 -11.14
CA PHE A 154 6.20 8.47 -10.02
C PHE A 154 6.83 7.15 -10.48
N TRP A 155 6.14 6.40 -11.34
CA TRP A 155 6.65 5.12 -11.85
C TRP A 155 7.65 5.31 -12.99
N ASN A 156 8.61 6.12 -12.92
CA ASN A 156 9.54 6.39 -14.00
C ASN A 156 9.86 5.12 -14.80
N GLU A 157 9.19 4.93 -15.96
CA GLU A 157 9.21 3.70 -16.77
C GLU A 157 10.61 3.28 -17.27
N LYS A 158 11.63 4.06 -16.92
CA LYS A 158 13.03 3.86 -17.38
C LYS A 158 13.97 3.31 -16.30
N SER A 159 13.56 3.22 -15.05
CA SER A 159 14.45 2.73 -14.00
C SER A 159 13.95 1.41 -13.40
N CYS A 160 14.68 0.35 -13.69
CA CYS A 160 14.57 -0.93 -12.98
C CYS A 160 15.44 -0.95 -11.70
N ASN A 161 15.67 0.19 -11.09
CA ASN A 161 16.49 0.31 -9.89
C ASN A 161 15.63 0.28 -8.63
#